data_26eb752d5f762d14192018c1fb989304
#
_entry.id   26eb752d5f762d14192018c1fb989304
#
_cell.length_a   1.000
_cell.length_b   1.000
_cell.length_c   1.000
_cell.angle_alpha   90.00
_cell.angle_beta   90.00
_cell.angle_gamma   90.00
#
_symmetry.space_group_name_H-M   'P 1'
#
loop_
_entity.id
_entity.type
_entity.pdbx_description
1 polymer ?
#
loop_
_entity_poly.entity_id
_entity_poly.type
_entity_poly.pdbx_seq_one_letter_code
_entity_poly.pdbx_strand_id
1 'polypeptide(L)'
;MTAELEPALVLAVGGGLAAVRTDAGEERIAKFAGRLDRRPVAGDRVQLLLEAEEGGRIDVIEPRSTELRRQQRMRSEGERAMKEQVLAVNAECVLIVASIADPPLRRGLIDRILVAAWRGGMEPLLAITKEDLAGRADEDPEVV
;
A
#
# COMPACT_ATOMS: atom_id res chain seq x y z
N MET A 1 -23.35 15.30 -24.22
CA MET A 1 -23.26 15.11 -22.75
C MET A 1 -21.79 15.01 -22.41
N THR A 2 -21.26 16.02 -21.76
CA THR A 2 -19.87 16.00 -21.26
C THR A 2 -19.89 15.06 -20.07
N ALA A 3 -19.14 13.96 -20.15
CA ALA A 3 -18.99 13.06 -19.02
C ALA A 3 -18.27 13.82 -17.89
N GLU A 4 -18.91 13.95 -16.75
CA GLU A 4 -18.39 14.67 -15.60
C GLU A 4 -17.40 13.75 -14.87
N LEU A 5 -16.16 14.22 -14.71
CA LEU A 5 -15.13 13.53 -13.94
C LEU A 5 -15.20 14.01 -12.51
N GLU A 6 -15.25 13.08 -11.55
CA GLU A 6 -15.26 13.35 -10.12
C GLU A 6 -13.96 12.88 -9.49
N PRO A 7 -13.26 13.74 -8.71
CA PRO A 7 -12.07 13.31 -7.98
C PRO A 7 -12.42 12.36 -6.84
N ALA A 8 -11.61 11.31 -6.67
CA ALA A 8 -11.80 10.31 -5.64
C ALA A 8 -10.47 9.74 -5.13
N LEU A 9 -10.50 9.15 -3.95
CA LEU A 9 -9.40 8.44 -3.30
C LEU A 9 -9.64 6.94 -3.40
N VAL A 10 -8.65 6.18 -3.84
CA VAL A 10 -8.69 4.71 -3.84
C VAL A 10 -8.44 4.20 -2.42
N LEU A 11 -9.41 3.50 -1.85
CA LEU A 11 -9.33 2.90 -0.51
C LEU A 11 -8.74 1.49 -0.55
N ALA A 12 -9.20 0.69 -1.51
CA ALA A 12 -8.76 -0.70 -1.66
C ALA A 12 -8.91 -1.16 -3.12
N VAL A 13 -8.14 -2.17 -3.49
CA VAL A 13 -8.16 -2.76 -4.83
C VAL A 13 -8.23 -4.28 -4.73
N GLY A 14 -9.13 -4.90 -5.49
CA GLY A 14 -9.28 -6.35 -5.54
C GLY A 14 -10.15 -6.81 -6.70
N GLY A 15 -9.86 -7.97 -7.30
CA GLY A 15 -10.70 -8.57 -8.34
C GLY A 15 -10.91 -7.71 -9.60
N GLY A 16 -10.00 -6.77 -9.92
CA GLY A 16 -10.17 -5.86 -11.07
C GLY A 16 -11.08 -4.65 -10.79
N LEU A 17 -11.46 -4.45 -9.53
CA LEU A 17 -12.27 -3.34 -9.03
C LEU A 17 -11.51 -2.55 -7.98
N ALA A 18 -11.92 -1.31 -7.74
CA ALA A 18 -11.48 -0.49 -6.63
C ALA A 18 -12.66 -0.01 -5.79
N ALA A 19 -12.50 -0.04 -4.47
CA ALA A 19 -13.33 0.77 -3.57
C ALA A 19 -12.72 2.17 -3.55
N VAL A 20 -13.52 3.17 -3.84
CA VAL A 20 -13.11 4.58 -3.90
C VAL A 20 -14.01 5.42 -3.02
N ARG A 21 -13.48 6.54 -2.51
CA ARG A 21 -14.26 7.56 -1.81
C ARG A 21 -14.14 8.88 -2.55
N THR A 22 -15.27 9.45 -2.95
CA THR A 22 -15.32 10.76 -3.62
C THR A 22 -14.99 11.88 -2.63
N ASP A 23 -14.68 13.07 -3.12
CA ASP A 23 -14.44 14.24 -2.27
C ASP A 23 -15.72 14.68 -1.51
N ALA A 24 -16.91 14.29 -1.99
CA ALA A 24 -18.17 14.44 -1.29
C ALA A 24 -18.33 13.44 -0.12
N GLY A 25 -17.42 12.46 0.03
CA GLY A 25 -17.43 11.45 1.08
C GLY A 25 -18.22 10.18 0.73
N GLU A 26 -18.71 10.04 -0.49
CA GLU A 26 -19.45 8.85 -0.93
C GLU A 26 -18.49 7.71 -1.28
N GLU A 27 -18.78 6.50 -0.80
CA GLU A 27 -18.03 5.30 -1.18
C GLU A 27 -18.71 4.59 -2.36
N ARG A 28 -17.89 4.22 -3.33
CA ARG A 28 -18.35 3.57 -4.57
C ARG A 28 -17.40 2.45 -4.97
N ILE A 29 -17.90 1.51 -5.76
CA ILE A 29 -17.07 0.52 -6.44
C ILE A 29 -16.85 0.98 -7.88
N ALA A 30 -15.59 1.04 -8.30
CA ALA A 30 -15.21 1.49 -9.64
C ALA A 30 -14.47 0.42 -10.43
N LYS A 31 -14.75 0.32 -11.72
CA LYS A 31 -13.99 -0.48 -12.69
C LYS A 31 -12.76 0.30 -13.16
N PHE A 32 -11.81 -0.37 -13.78
CA PHE A 32 -10.63 0.26 -14.39
C PHE A 32 -10.86 0.51 -15.87
N ALA A 33 -10.54 1.71 -16.38
CA ALA A 33 -10.46 1.93 -17.81
C ALA A 33 -9.33 1.07 -18.40
N GLY A 34 -9.57 0.48 -19.58
CA GLY A 34 -8.57 -0.37 -20.22
C GLY A 34 -7.31 0.36 -20.71
N ARG A 35 -7.33 1.70 -20.71
CA ARG A 35 -6.23 2.57 -21.14
C ARG A 35 -5.35 3.13 -20.01
N LEU A 36 -5.58 2.69 -18.76
CA LEU A 36 -4.74 3.15 -17.64
C LEU A 36 -3.28 2.72 -17.85
N ASP A 37 -2.36 3.67 -17.66
CA ASP A 37 -0.90 3.46 -17.77
C ASP A 37 -0.34 2.54 -16.67
N ARG A 38 -1.07 2.45 -15.55
CA ARG A 38 -0.73 1.63 -14.39
C ARG A 38 -1.98 1.16 -13.66
N ARG A 39 -1.81 0.17 -12.79
CA ARG A 39 -2.91 -0.29 -11.91
C ARG A 39 -3.05 0.64 -10.71
N PRO A 40 -4.29 1.00 -10.33
CA PRO A 40 -4.55 1.70 -9.09
C PRO A 40 -4.11 0.87 -7.88
N VAL A 41 -3.70 1.55 -6.82
CA VAL A 41 -3.44 0.97 -5.49
C VAL A 41 -4.05 1.85 -4.41
N ALA A 42 -4.12 1.36 -3.18
CA ALA A 42 -4.61 2.15 -2.05
C ALA A 42 -3.81 3.46 -1.89
N GLY A 43 -4.51 4.58 -1.72
CA GLY A 43 -3.93 5.92 -1.63
C GLY A 43 -3.84 6.68 -2.96
N ASP A 44 -4.11 6.05 -4.11
CA ASP A 44 -4.15 6.80 -5.38
C ASP A 44 -5.30 7.82 -5.40
N ARG A 45 -4.99 9.03 -5.86
CA ARG A 45 -6.00 10.01 -6.28
C ARG A 45 -6.34 9.72 -7.74
N VAL A 46 -7.63 9.69 -8.04
CA VAL A 46 -8.14 9.29 -9.36
C VAL A 46 -9.25 10.21 -9.82
N GLN A 47 -9.46 10.25 -11.13
CA GLN A 47 -10.62 10.87 -11.73
C GLN A 47 -11.61 9.77 -12.13
N LEU A 48 -12.79 9.85 -11.56
CA LEU A 48 -13.87 8.89 -11.71
C LEU A 48 -14.86 9.40 -12.74
N LEU A 49 -15.10 8.61 -13.78
CA LEU A 49 -16.24 8.81 -14.65
C LEU A 49 -17.45 8.14 -14.03
N LEU A 50 -18.46 8.92 -13.65
CA LEU A 50 -19.70 8.40 -13.08
C LEU A 50 -20.52 7.71 -14.17
N GLU A 51 -20.92 6.45 -13.92
CA GLU A 51 -21.81 5.66 -14.75
C GLU A 51 -23.11 5.41 -13.98
N ALA A 52 -24.25 5.69 -14.58
CA ALA A 52 -25.55 5.80 -13.89
C ALA A 52 -25.99 4.54 -13.12
N GLU A 53 -25.51 3.34 -13.48
CA GLU A 53 -25.98 2.08 -12.90
C GLU A 53 -24.90 1.26 -12.18
N GLU A 54 -23.60 1.60 -12.29
CA GLU A 54 -22.50 0.71 -11.85
C GLU A 54 -21.41 1.35 -11.00
N GLY A 55 -21.65 2.48 -10.36
CA GLY A 55 -20.72 3.07 -9.40
C GLY A 55 -19.63 3.97 -9.99
N GLY A 56 -19.04 3.63 -11.14
CA GLY A 56 -18.06 4.47 -11.81
C GLY A 56 -16.89 3.71 -12.44
N ARG A 57 -16.10 4.44 -13.22
CA ARG A 57 -14.89 3.94 -13.86
C ARG A 57 -13.74 4.89 -13.61
N ILE A 58 -12.62 4.36 -13.12
CA ILE A 58 -11.37 5.12 -13.00
C ILE A 58 -10.84 5.39 -14.40
N ASP A 59 -10.76 6.65 -14.79
CA ASP A 59 -10.32 7.06 -16.12
C ASP A 59 -8.90 7.63 -16.11
N VAL A 60 -8.49 8.25 -15.00
CA VAL A 60 -7.15 8.81 -14.80
C VAL A 60 -6.66 8.51 -13.40
N ILE A 61 -5.37 8.19 -13.28
CA ILE A 61 -4.65 8.11 -12.00
C ILE A 61 -3.73 9.33 -11.92
N GLU A 62 -3.89 10.14 -10.87
CA GLU A 62 -3.08 11.34 -10.66
C GLU A 62 -1.61 10.98 -10.31
N PRO A 63 -0.65 11.90 -10.50
CA PRO A 63 0.73 11.70 -10.09
C PRO A 63 0.83 11.39 -8.60
N ARG A 64 1.67 10.42 -8.25
CA ARG A 64 1.94 10.03 -6.88
C ARG A 64 3.05 10.88 -6.29
N SER A 65 2.89 11.31 -5.02
CA SER A 65 3.91 12.04 -4.26
C SER A 65 4.87 11.09 -3.56
N THR A 66 4.37 9.98 -3.04
CA THR A 66 5.13 8.96 -2.32
C THR A 66 4.68 7.55 -2.73
N GLU A 67 5.57 6.55 -2.64
CA GLU A 67 5.25 5.17 -2.98
C GLU A 67 5.96 4.17 -2.07
N LEU A 68 5.22 3.38 -1.30
CA LEU A 68 5.78 2.25 -0.56
C LEU A 68 5.87 1.03 -1.49
N ARG A 69 7.09 0.57 -1.75
CA ARG A 69 7.36 -0.59 -2.61
C ARG A 69 8.00 -1.72 -1.83
N ARG A 70 7.65 -2.96 -2.17
CA ARG A 70 8.37 -4.14 -1.71
C ARG A 70 8.85 -4.98 -2.89
N GLN A 71 9.98 -5.64 -2.70
CA GLN A 71 10.46 -6.65 -3.65
C GLN A 71 9.80 -7.98 -3.34
N GLN A 72 9.17 -8.58 -4.34
CA GLN A 72 8.57 -9.91 -4.25
C GLN A 72 9.36 -10.87 -5.13
N ARG A 73 9.82 -12.01 -4.55
CA ARG A 73 10.41 -13.09 -5.34
C ARG A 73 9.30 -13.79 -6.11
N MET A 74 9.41 -13.82 -7.43
CA MET A 74 8.55 -14.65 -8.26
C MET A 74 8.96 -16.13 -8.09
N ARG A 75 7.99 -16.99 -7.77
CA ARG A 75 8.14 -18.44 -7.81
C ARG A 75 7.83 -18.95 -9.22
N SER A 76 8.62 -18.59 -10.22
CA SER A 76 8.58 -19.26 -11.52
C SER A 76 9.81 -20.13 -11.67
N GLU A 77 9.63 -21.36 -12.09
CA GLU A 77 10.71 -22.29 -12.43
C GLU A 77 11.57 -21.66 -13.54
N GLY A 78 12.82 -21.29 -13.20
CA GLY A 78 13.84 -20.88 -14.17
C GLY A 78 14.34 -19.45 -14.11
N GLU A 79 13.60 -18.47 -13.59
CA GLU A 79 14.06 -17.09 -13.47
C GLU A 79 13.90 -16.54 -12.06
N ARG A 80 15.02 -16.13 -11.45
CA ARG A 80 15.04 -15.35 -10.19
C ARG A 80 14.64 -13.89 -10.47
N ALA A 81 13.48 -13.67 -11.08
CA ALA A 81 12.99 -12.33 -11.32
C ALA A 81 12.46 -11.73 -10.01
N MET A 82 13.03 -10.60 -9.60
CA MET A 82 12.52 -9.78 -8.51
C MET A 82 11.48 -8.83 -9.10
N LYS A 83 10.21 -8.95 -8.69
CA LYS A 83 9.17 -8.01 -9.08
C LYS A 83 8.93 -7.00 -7.97
N GLU A 84 9.00 -5.73 -8.30
CA GLU A 84 8.55 -4.68 -7.37
C GLU A 84 7.02 -4.61 -7.36
N GLN A 85 6.47 -4.59 -6.16
CA GLN A 85 5.05 -4.37 -5.93
C GLN A 85 4.86 -3.08 -5.14
N VAL A 86 4.08 -2.16 -5.68
CA VAL A 86 3.61 -0.97 -4.94
C VAL A 86 2.52 -1.43 -3.97
N LEU A 87 2.67 -1.10 -2.70
CA LEU A 87 1.75 -1.47 -1.62
C LEU A 87 0.77 -0.35 -1.29
N ALA A 88 1.28 0.88 -1.17
CA ALA A 88 0.52 2.07 -0.86
C ALA A 88 1.22 3.29 -1.46
N VAL A 89 0.47 4.36 -1.68
CA VAL A 89 0.97 5.62 -2.27
C VAL A 89 0.37 6.82 -1.56
N ASN A 90 0.99 7.99 -1.76
CA ASN A 90 0.52 9.27 -1.24
C ASN A 90 0.33 9.30 0.30
N ALA A 91 1.06 8.44 1.03
CA ALA A 91 1.12 8.47 2.47
C ALA A 91 2.33 9.31 2.94
N GLU A 92 2.17 10.04 4.03
CA GLU A 92 3.22 10.87 4.60
C GLU A 92 4.20 10.04 5.44
N CYS A 93 3.67 9.02 6.14
CA CYS A 93 4.48 8.19 7.03
C CYS A 93 4.15 6.70 6.93
N VAL A 94 5.09 5.88 7.40
CA VAL A 94 4.94 4.42 7.57
C VAL A 94 5.15 4.08 9.04
N LEU A 95 4.10 3.67 9.74
CA LEU A 95 4.21 3.15 11.09
C LEU A 95 4.58 1.67 11.05
N ILE A 96 5.80 1.36 11.50
CA ILE A 96 6.31 0.01 11.66
C ILE A 96 5.98 -0.44 13.09
N VAL A 97 5.10 -1.43 13.23
CA VAL A 97 4.78 -2.01 14.53
C VAL A 97 5.50 -3.34 14.67
N ALA A 98 6.39 -3.45 15.65
CA ALA A 98 7.16 -4.65 15.92
C ALA A 98 6.99 -5.09 17.39
N SER A 99 6.88 -6.40 17.61
CA SER A 99 6.89 -6.96 18.95
C SER A 99 8.33 -7.15 19.42
N ILE A 100 8.62 -6.90 20.71
CA ILE A 100 9.93 -7.21 21.30
C ILE A 100 10.10 -8.71 21.50
N ALA A 101 8.98 -9.41 21.80
CA ALA A 101 8.95 -10.84 21.99
C ALA A 101 7.59 -11.40 21.50
N ASP A 102 7.57 -12.67 21.11
CA ASP A 102 6.40 -13.44 20.68
C ASP A 102 5.49 -12.70 19.64
N PRO A 103 5.89 -12.67 18.38
CA PRO A 103 7.13 -13.21 17.80
C PRO A 103 8.36 -12.36 18.14
N PRO A 104 9.58 -12.93 18.14
CA PRO A 104 10.80 -12.21 18.45
C PRO A 104 11.08 -11.08 17.46
N LEU A 105 11.76 -10.03 17.93
CA LEU A 105 12.07 -8.84 17.16
C LEU A 105 12.97 -9.18 15.96
N ARG A 106 12.48 -8.91 14.76
CA ARG A 106 13.20 -9.14 13.51
C ARG A 106 13.84 -7.85 12.99
N ARG A 107 15.05 -7.51 13.49
CA ARG A 107 15.78 -6.29 13.10
C ARG A 107 15.91 -6.15 11.57
N GLY A 108 16.32 -7.19 10.85
CA GLY A 108 16.47 -7.15 9.41
C GLY A 108 15.16 -6.96 8.62
N LEU A 109 13.99 -7.21 9.23
CA LEU A 109 12.70 -6.85 8.65
C LEU A 109 12.45 -5.35 8.82
N ILE A 110 12.71 -4.82 10.01
CA ILE A 110 12.58 -3.39 10.32
C ILE A 110 13.46 -2.58 9.38
N ASP A 111 14.75 -2.92 9.25
CA ASP A 111 15.71 -2.23 8.37
C ASP A 111 15.22 -2.18 6.92
N ARG A 112 14.68 -3.29 6.41
CA ARG A 112 14.14 -3.32 5.04
C ARG A 112 12.93 -2.41 4.85
N ILE A 113 12.05 -2.32 5.85
CA ILE A 113 10.88 -1.43 5.79
C ILE A 113 11.33 0.03 5.91
N LEU A 114 12.28 0.34 6.81
CA LEU A 114 12.87 1.68 6.94
C LEU A 114 13.44 2.18 5.61
N VAL A 115 14.27 1.34 4.95
CA VAL A 115 14.86 1.67 3.66
C VAL A 115 13.79 1.84 2.58
N ALA A 116 12.74 1.00 2.58
CA ALA A 116 11.65 1.11 1.61
C ALA A 116 10.84 2.40 1.81
N ALA A 117 10.56 2.80 3.06
CA ALA A 117 9.86 4.03 3.40
C ALA A 117 10.64 5.27 2.94
N TRP A 118 11.94 5.37 3.29
CA TRP A 118 12.78 6.49 2.87
C TRP A 118 12.93 6.59 1.34
N ARG A 119 13.14 5.45 0.66
CA ARG A 119 13.20 5.43 -0.81
C ARG A 119 11.87 5.84 -1.45
N GLY A 120 10.77 5.58 -0.78
CA GLY A 120 9.43 5.97 -1.21
C GLY A 120 9.04 7.40 -0.87
N GLY A 121 9.90 8.17 -0.20
CA GLY A 121 9.64 9.55 0.21
C GLY A 121 8.75 9.67 1.46
N MET A 122 8.58 8.58 2.24
CA MET A 122 7.76 8.54 3.45
C MET A 122 8.62 8.62 4.71
N GLU A 123 8.09 9.22 5.78
CA GLU A 123 8.72 9.23 7.10
C GLU A 123 8.45 7.90 7.83
N PRO A 124 9.47 7.12 8.21
CA PRO A 124 9.25 5.91 8.99
C PRO A 124 9.16 6.20 10.48
N LEU A 125 8.15 5.63 11.11
CA LEU A 125 7.96 5.62 12.55
C LEU A 125 8.04 4.17 13.06
N LEU A 126 8.74 3.92 14.16
CA LEU A 126 8.86 2.60 14.76
C LEU A 126 8.17 2.58 16.11
N ALA A 127 7.22 1.67 16.29
CA ALA A 127 6.59 1.36 17.57
C ALA A 127 6.96 -0.06 18.01
N ILE A 128 7.61 -0.19 19.17
CA ILE A 128 7.89 -1.48 19.80
C ILE A 128 6.76 -1.77 20.78
N THR A 129 6.20 -2.96 20.67
CA THR A 129 5.09 -3.43 21.51
C THR A 129 5.48 -4.62 22.36
N LYS A 130 4.60 -5.01 23.32
CA LYS A 130 4.79 -6.14 24.23
C LYS A 130 6.03 -5.99 25.14
N GLU A 131 6.30 -4.77 25.61
CA GLU A 131 7.42 -4.47 26.51
C GLU A 131 7.36 -5.31 27.81
N ASP A 132 6.15 -5.68 28.25
CA ASP A 132 5.89 -6.59 29.36
C ASP A 132 6.52 -7.97 29.18
N LEU A 133 6.84 -8.36 27.95
CA LEU A 133 7.52 -9.63 27.63
C LEU A 133 9.03 -9.47 27.41
N ALA A 134 9.61 -8.29 27.60
CA ALA A 134 11.03 -8.03 27.32
C ALA A 134 11.99 -8.96 28.08
N GLY A 135 11.68 -9.29 29.34
CA GLY A 135 12.49 -10.21 30.16
C GLY A 135 12.50 -11.67 29.69
N ARG A 136 11.62 -12.05 28.78
CA ARG A 136 11.59 -13.39 28.17
C ARG A 136 12.34 -13.46 26.83
N ALA A 137 12.67 -12.32 26.25
CA ALA A 137 13.38 -12.25 24.96
C ALA A 137 14.86 -12.65 25.09
N ASP A 138 15.46 -12.52 26.28
CA ASP A 138 16.87 -12.88 26.55
C ASP A 138 17.10 -14.40 26.62
N GLU A 139 16.03 -15.20 26.69
CA GLU A 139 16.12 -16.67 26.73
C GLU A 139 16.09 -17.31 25.32
N ASP A 140 15.88 -16.54 24.27
CA ASP A 140 15.82 -17.04 22.89
C ASP A 140 17.13 -16.74 22.13
N PRO A 141 17.98 -17.77 21.85
CA PRO A 141 19.30 -17.59 21.22
C PRO A 141 19.23 -17.11 19.75
N GLU A 142 18.06 -17.00 19.13
CA GLU A 142 17.89 -16.48 17.76
C GLU A 142 17.72 -14.94 17.70
N VAL A 143 17.75 -14.23 18.81
CA VAL A 143 17.55 -12.77 18.90
C VAL A 143 18.86 -11.98 18.81
N VAL A 144 19.97 -12.59 18.37
CA VAL A 144 21.27 -11.92 18.17
C VAL A 144 21.50 -11.56 16.72
#